data_a066a830184150037be7ec0690e4f3b9
#
_entry.id   a066a830184150037be7ec0690e4f3b9
#
_cell.length_a   1.000
_cell.length_b   1.000
_cell.length_c   1.000
_cell.angle_alpha   90.00
_cell.angle_beta   90.00
_cell.angle_gamma   90.00
#
_symmetry.space_group_name_H-M   'P 1'
#
loop_
_entity.id
_entity.type
_entity.pdbx_description
1 polymer ?
#
loop_
_entity_poly.entity_id
_entity_poly.type
_entity_poly.pdbx_seq_one_letter_code
_entity_poly.pdbx_strand_id
1 'polypeptide(L)'
;MKQRVLIFLMAVLCWTGARAQQELTPPKFNGADVEYFMRRLVGEFEKIAVERQVPAAEISPRVAVAFKVDTTGGVSEWRFRDSASEGRDRADLPAASEATRKAMSEAFSRLGGWSPAVDAEGRKVDYTLRLTLRLPVEKIVRKQDPDPLLFLGENPDKSFYAWAYDRLRYDERFKNVGGVVHVRFYVEPDGKITIGDVSKSPDERLTKEAIRVIRNSKGKWTPRKVRGVPQRTAYELRMNFIPESH
;
A
#
# COMPACT_ATOMS: atom_id res chain seq x y z
N MET A 1 10.99 17.37 -1.13
CA MET A 1 10.31 17.88 0.07
C MET A 1 10.26 16.74 1.08
N LYS A 2 11.00 16.85 2.19
CA LYS A 2 11.07 15.83 3.24
C LYS A 2 9.86 16.00 4.15
N GLN A 3 8.91 15.08 4.10
CA GLN A 3 7.77 15.03 4.99
C GLN A 3 8.25 14.56 6.37
N ARG A 4 8.27 15.46 7.33
CA ARG A 4 8.55 15.16 8.75
C ARG A 4 7.33 14.43 9.32
N VAL A 5 7.51 13.16 9.67
CA VAL A 5 6.53 12.39 10.44
C VAL A 5 6.60 12.89 11.89
N LEU A 6 5.56 13.60 12.31
CA LEU A 6 5.40 14.05 13.69
C LEU A 6 4.91 12.87 14.52
N ILE A 7 5.77 12.34 15.39
CA ILE A 7 5.40 11.29 16.35
C ILE A 7 4.94 11.98 17.62
N PHE A 8 3.63 11.88 17.92
CA PHE A 8 3.09 12.29 19.22
C PHE A 8 3.41 11.21 20.27
N LEU A 9 4.35 11.50 21.13
CA LEU A 9 4.59 10.75 22.37
C LEU A 9 3.58 11.25 23.40
N MET A 10 2.40 10.60 23.52
CA MET A 10 1.50 10.85 24.66
C MET A 10 1.96 10.00 25.85
N ALA A 11 2.63 10.64 26.77
CA ALA A 11 2.81 10.13 28.12
C ALA A 11 1.48 10.24 28.87
N VAL A 12 0.88 9.12 29.25
CA VAL A 12 -0.30 9.09 30.14
C VAL A 12 0.21 9.36 31.56
N LEU A 13 -0.04 10.57 32.05
CA LEU A 13 0.10 10.95 33.45
C LEU A 13 -1.01 10.29 34.29
N CYS A 14 -0.69 9.25 35.03
CA CYS A 14 -1.46 8.86 36.21
C CYS A 14 -0.99 9.73 37.40
N TRP A 15 -1.88 10.55 37.88
CA TRP A 15 -1.67 11.48 38.99
C TRP A 15 -1.82 10.74 40.31
N THR A 16 -0.72 10.49 41.01
CA THR A 16 -0.66 10.36 42.48
C THR A 16 0.73 10.71 42.95
N GLY A 17 0.88 11.85 43.63
CA GLY A 17 2.01 12.21 44.50
C GLY A 17 3.26 12.67 43.72
N ALA A 18 3.73 13.87 44.06
CA ALA A 18 4.99 14.43 43.58
C ALA A 18 6.17 13.49 43.89
N ARG A 19 6.48 12.63 42.94
CA ARG A 19 7.81 12.00 42.82
C ARG A 19 8.45 12.58 41.57
N ALA A 20 9.69 13.04 41.72
CA ALA A 20 10.53 13.47 40.63
C ALA A 20 10.34 12.52 39.44
N GLN A 21 10.14 13.07 38.23
CA GLN A 21 10.13 12.26 36.99
C GLN A 21 11.47 11.53 36.94
N GLN A 22 11.44 10.27 37.33
CA GLN A 22 12.59 9.38 37.18
C GLN A 22 12.89 9.28 35.67
N GLU A 23 14.08 9.71 35.25
CA GLU A 23 14.55 9.57 33.89
C GLU A 23 14.73 8.07 33.58
N LEU A 24 13.67 7.47 33.03
CA LEU A 24 13.69 6.10 32.56
C LEU A 24 14.29 6.06 31.15
N THR A 25 15.41 5.38 30.99
CA THR A 25 15.98 5.11 29.67
C THR A 25 15.22 3.90 29.06
N PRO A 26 14.50 4.10 27.93
CA PRO A 26 13.73 3.03 27.32
C PRO A 26 14.62 1.90 26.76
N PRO A 27 14.07 0.70 26.53
CA PRO A 27 14.81 -0.41 25.95
C PRO A 27 15.27 -0.07 24.52
N LYS A 28 16.44 -0.60 24.15
CA LYS A 28 17.02 -0.42 22.81
C LYS A 28 17.02 -1.71 22.04
N PHE A 29 16.73 -1.63 20.74
CA PHE A 29 16.80 -2.76 19.83
C PHE A 29 18.11 -2.73 19.05
N ASN A 30 19.00 -3.72 19.29
CA ASN A 30 20.36 -3.75 18.73
C ASN A 30 21.12 -2.42 18.91
N GLY A 31 20.97 -1.81 20.09
CA GLY A 31 21.59 -0.52 20.43
C GLY A 31 20.88 0.72 19.85
N ALA A 32 19.88 0.54 18.97
CA ALA A 32 19.12 1.61 18.35
C ALA A 32 17.77 1.87 19.06
N ASP A 33 17.09 2.92 18.65
CA ASP A 33 15.77 3.32 19.15
C ASP A 33 14.62 2.40 18.67
N VAL A 34 13.46 2.60 19.25
CA VAL A 34 12.24 1.86 18.91
C VAL A 34 11.77 2.13 17.46
N GLU A 35 12.11 3.27 16.86
CA GLU A 35 11.79 3.56 15.46
C GLU A 35 12.55 2.64 14.51
N TYR A 36 13.80 2.35 14.82
CA TYR A 36 14.58 1.38 14.04
C TYR A 36 13.95 -0.01 14.11
N PHE A 37 13.52 -0.44 15.30
CA PHE A 37 12.79 -1.71 15.45
C PHE A 37 11.49 -1.72 14.61
N MET A 38 10.69 -0.64 14.67
CA MET A 38 9.44 -0.53 13.90
C MET A 38 9.70 -0.68 12.39
N ARG A 39 10.74 -0.02 11.88
CA ARG A 39 11.15 -0.15 10.47
C ARG A 39 11.55 -1.57 10.11
N ARG A 40 12.31 -2.22 10.99
CA ARG A 40 12.74 -3.63 10.79
C ARG A 40 11.54 -4.57 10.80
N LEU A 41 10.65 -4.43 11.76
CA LEU A 41 9.44 -5.26 11.89
C LEU A 41 8.53 -5.12 10.67
N VAL A 42 8.26 -3.89 10.22
CA VAL A 42 7.48 -3.65 8.99
C VAL A 42 8.18 -4.21 7.76
N GLY A 43 9.51 -4.12 7.68
CA GLY A 43 10.29 -4.70 6.58
C GLY A 43 10.25 -6.22 6.53
N GLU A 44 10.34 -6.90 7.68
CA GLU A 44 10.17 -8.37 7.74
C GLU A 44 8.74 -8.80 7.43
N PHE A 45 7.74 -8.07 7.94
CA PHE A 45 6.34 -8.29 7.56
C PHE A 45 6.13 -8.19 6.04
N GLU A 46 6.68 -7.15 5.40
CA GLU A 46 6.59 -6.95 3.94
C GLU A 46 7.14 -8.18 3.19
N LYS A 47 8.32 -8.67 3.59
CA LYS A 47 8.93 -9.86 2.97
C LYS A 47 8.02 -11.08 3.09
N ILE A 48 7.54 -11.37 4.30
CA ILE A 48 6.66 -12.51 4.56
C ILE A 48 5.35 -12.39 3.77
N ALA A 49 4.74 -11.20 3.75
CA ALA A 49 3.50 -10.98 3.03
C ALA A 49 3.67 -11.20 1.51
N VAL A 50 4.82 -10.80 0.94
CA VAL A 50 5.15 -11.04 -0.47
C VAL A 50 5.44 -12.52 -0.72
N GLU A 51 6.29 -13.16 0.10
CA GLU A 51 6.65 -14.58 -0.02
C GLU A 51 5.43 -15.50 0.06
N ARG A 52 4.51 -15.20 0.97
CA ARG A 52 3.29 -15.99 1.20
C ARG A 52 2.11 -15.57 0.32
N GLN A 53 2.29 -14.59 -0.56
CA GLN A 53 1.23 -14.06 -1.43
C GLN A 53 -0.04 -13.69 -0.64
N VAL A 54 0.12 -13.04 0.53
CA VAL A 54 -1.02 -12.62 1.36
C VAL A 54 -1.89 -11.63 0.57
N PRO A 55 -3.19 -11.91 0.36
CA PRO A 55 -4.05 -11.03 -0.42
C PRO A 55 -4.13 -9.62 0.18
N ALA A 56 -4.06 -8.60 -0.66
CA ALA A 56 -4.10 -7.19 -0.21
C ALA A 56 -5.33 -6.87 0.66
N ALA A 57 -6.48 -7.46 0.31
CA ALA A 57 -7.73 -7.29 1.08
C ALA A 57 -7.65 -7.87 2.50
N GLU A 58 -6.73 -8.79 2.74
CA GLU A 58 -6.49 -9.41 4.04
C GLU A 58 -5.36 -8.72 4.83
N ILE A 59 -4.72 -7.69 4.28
CA ILE A 59 -3.71 -6.93 4.99
C ILE A 59 -4.36 -5.73 5.69
N SER A 60 -4.38 -5.74 7.00
CA SER A 60 -4.81 -4.58 7.79
C SER A 60 -3.81 -3.43 7.62
N PRO A 61 -4.21 -2.25 7.12
CA PRO A 61 -3.28 -1.15 6.83
C PRO A 61 -2.64 -0.53 8.08
N ARG A 62 -3.27 -0.76 9.24
CA ARG A 62 -2.76 -0.34 10.56
C ARG A 62 -2.90 -1.49 11.54
N VAL A 63 -1.89 -1.67 12.38
CA VAL A 63 -1.92 -2.63 13.49
C VAL A 63 -1.33 -2.00 14.73
N ALA A 64 -1.92 -2.30 15.88
CA ALA A 64 -1.35 -1.96 17.17
C ALA A 64 -0.90 -3.24 17.87
N VAL A 65 0.30 -3.19 18.45
CA VAL A 65 0.92 -4.31 19.14
C VAL A 65 1.45 -3.88 20.50
N ALA A 66 1.55 -4.80 21.43
CA ALA A 66 2.26 -4.61 22.69
C ALA A 66 3.11 -5.85 23.02
N PHE A 67 4.21 -5.60 23.69
CA PHE A 67 5.08 -6.65 24.23
C PHE A 67 5.91 -6.10 25.38
N LYS A 68 6.44 -6.99 26.19
CA LYS A 68 7.27 -6.68 27.35
C LYS A 68 8.72 -7.04 27.05
N VAL A 69 9.63 -6.13 27.37
CA VAL A 69 11.07 -6.39 27.43
C VAL A 69 11.44 -6.50 28.91
N ASP A 70 11.98 -7.63 29.33
CA ASP A 70 12.37 -7.91 30.70
C ASP A 70 13.78 -7.37 31.03
N THR A 71 14.20 -7.53 32.28
CA THR A 71 15.51 -7.10 32.77
C THR A 71 16.71 -7.81 32.13
N THR A 72 16.50 -8.88 31.39
CA THR A 72 17.53 -9.62 30.64
C THR A 72 17.59 -9.23 29.16
N GLY A 73 16.58 -8.46 28.67
CA GLY A 73 16.35 -8.17 27.26
C GLY A 73 15.48 -9.25 26.57
N GLY A 74 14.97 -10.20 27.34
CA GLY A 74 13.99 -11.18 26.85
C GLY A 74 12.66 -10.51 26.51
N VAL A 75 11.97 -11.06 25.50
CA VAL A 75 10.68 -10.52 25.05
C VAL A 75 9.56 -11.50 25.36
N SER A 76 8.50 -10.99 25.97
CA SER A 76 7.32 -11.74 26.35
C SER A 76 6.05 -10.95 26.13
N GLU A 77 4.89 -11.56 26.37
CA GLU A 77 3.58 -10.92 26.32
C GLU A 77 3.26 -10.25 24.97
N TRP A 78 3.77 -10.80 23.86
CA TRP A 78 3.41 -10.31 22.52
C TRP A 78 1.93 -10.46 22.27
N ARG A 79 1.25 -9.36 21.98
CA ARG A 79 -0.16 -9.35 21.65
C ARG A 79 -0.54 -8.24 20.69
N PHE A 80 -1.61 -8.47 19.92
CA PHE A 80 -2.27 -7.43 19.17
C PHE A 80 -3.22 -6.66 20.11
N ARG A 81 -3.32 -5.37 19.84
CA ARG A 81 -4.20 -4.46 20.56
C ARG A 81 -5.28 -4.02 19.60
N ASP A 82 -6.53 -4.11 20.00
CA ASP A 82 -7.69 -3.63 19.27
C ASP A 82 -8.57 -2.78 20.18
N SER A 83 -9.61 -2.15 19.61
CA SER A 83 -10.54 -1.33 20.36
C SER A 83 -11.30 -2.09 21.44
N ALA A 84 -11.43 -3.41 21.31
CA ALA A 84 -12.08 -4.27 22.30
C ALA A 84 -11.22 -4.53 23.53
N SER A 85 -9.88 -4.52 23.38
CA SER A 85 -8.93 -4.82 24.45
C SER A 85 -8.51 -3.62 25.31
N GLU A 86 -8.82 -2.36 24.91
CA GLU A 86 -8.26 -1.15 25.53
C GLU A 86 -9.24 -0.11 26.06
N GLY A 87 -10.56 -0.36 25.99
CA GLY A 87 -11.55 0.60 26.47
C GLY A 87 -11.75 1.80 25.53
N ARG A 88 -12.61 2.74 25.95
CA ARG A 88 -13.24 3.79 25.13
C ARG A 88 -12.30 4.81 24.44
N ASP A 89 -11.05 4.89 24.81
CA ASP A 89 -10.15 5.95 24.33
C ASP A 89 -9.46 5.67 22.98
N ARG A 90 -9.68 4.50 22.36
CA ARG A 90 -9.10 4.14 21.05
C ARG A 90 -10.08 3.38 20.15
N ALA A 91 -11.26 3.95 19.97
CA ALA A 91 -12.34 3.39 19.14
C ALA A 91 -12.00 3.19 17.65
N ASP A 92 -10.82 3.64 17.19
CA ASP A 92 -10.50 3.74 15.76
C ASP A 92 -9.53 2.67 15.23
N LEU A 93 -9.16 1.67 16.02
CA LEU A 93 -8.30 0.59 15.56
C LEU A 93 -9.09 -0.72 15.44
N PRO A 94 -9.52 -1.08 14.22
CA PRO A 94 -10.16 -2.36 14.00
C PRO A 94 -9.19 -3.50 14.31
N ALA A 95 -9.74 -4.64 14.72
CA ALA A 95 -8.95 -5.85 14.94
C ALA A 95 -8.16 -6.20 13.68
N ALA A 96 -6.88 -6.51 13.84
CA ALA A 96 -6.07 -6.97 12.72
C ALA A 96 -6.61 -8.30 12.18
N SER A 97 -6.64 -8.45 10.85
CA SER A 97 -7.04 -9.69 10.18
C SER A 97 -6.17 -10.87 10.63
N GLU A 98 -6.66 -12.08 10.51
CA GLU A 98 -5.90 -13.28 10.87
C GLU A 98 -4.62 -13.43 10.04
N ALA A 99 -4.70 -13.17 8.73
CA ALA A 99 -3.53 -13.20 7.84
C ALA A 99 -2.46 -12.19 8.27
N THR A 100 -2.89 -10.95 8.62
CA THR A 100 -1.98 -9.93 9.14
C THR A 100 -1.37 -10.35 10.48
N ARG A 101 -2.15 -10.89 11.40
CA ARG A 101 -1.67 -11.38 12.72
C ARG A 101 -0.61 -12.45 12.55
N LYS A 102 -0.87 -13.45 11.70
CA LYS A 102 0.06 -14.55 11.43
C LYS A 102 1.38 -14.06 10.84
N ALA A 103 1.32 -13.25 9.78
CA ALA A 103 2.52 -12.71 9.15
C ALA A 103 3.31 -11.77 10.08
N MET A 104 2.63 -10.96 10.89
CA MET A 104 3.27 -10.05 11.84
C MET A 104 3.91 -10.79 13.02
N SER A 105 3.27 -11.84 13.55
CA SER A 105 3.84 -12.66 14.61
C SER A 105 5.09 -13.40 14.13
N GLU A 106 5.09 -13.89 12.90
CA GLU A 106 6.27 -14.48 12.27
C GLU A 106 7.37 -13.45 12.05
N ALA A 107 7.03 -12.24 11.56
CA ALA A 107 8.00 -11.16 11.40
C ALA A 107 8.65 -10.79 12.75
N PHE A 108 7.85 -10.73 13.82
CA PHE A 108 8.33 -10.45 15.16
C PHE A 108 9.27 -11.55 15.68
N SER A 109 8.94 -12.83 15.48
CA SER A 109 9.76 -13.95 15.92
C SER A 109 11.15 -14.04 15.27
N ARG A 110 11.31 -13.40 14.09
CA ARG A 110 12.59 -13.30 13.38
C ARG A 110 13.50 -12.19 13.93
N LEU A 111 12.99 -11.37 14.84
CA LEU A 111 13.71 -10.23 15.38
C LEU A 111 14.04 -10.45 16.85
N GLY A 112 15.29 -10.21 17.22
CA GLY A 112 15.80 -10.29 18.59
C GLY A 112 16.86 -9.21 18.81
N GLY A 113 17.38 -9.14 20.04
CA GLY A 113 18.50 -8.24 20.39
C GLY A 113 18.05 -6.97 21.14
N TRP A 114 17.13 -7.11 22.09
CA TRP A 114 16.76 -6.02 22.98
C TRP A 114 17.73 -5.87 24.15
N SER A 115 18.05 -4.63 24.51
CA SER A 115 18.63 -4.26 25.79
C SER A 115 17.50 -3.81 26.73
N PRO A 116 17.54 -4.14 28.03
CA PRO A 116 16.50 -3.74 28.96
C PRO A 116 16.41 -2.23 29.15
N ALA A 117 15.27 -1.74 29.61
CA ALA A 117 15.14 -0.40 30.13
C ALA A 117 15.95 -0.23 31.41
N VAL A 118 16.35 1.02 31.69
CA VAL A 118 17.15 1.35 32.86
C VAL A 118 16.51 2.53 33.61
N ASP A 119 16.31 2.40 34.90
CA ASP A 119 15.81 3.47 35.75
C ASP A 119 16.90 4.53 36.07
N ALA A 120 16.51 5.58 36.78
CA ALA A 120 17.44 6.67 37.17
C ALA A 120 18.62 6.22 38.05
N GLU A 121 18.47 5.09 38.77
CA GLU A 121 19.48 4.52 39.59
C GLU A 121 20.41 3.51 38.87
N GLY A 122 20.21 3.38 37.53
CA GLY A 122 20.98 2.47 36.69
C GLY A 122 20.55 1.00 36.79
N ARG A 123 19.42 0.70 37.43
CA ARG A 123 18.89 -0.65 37.55
C ARG A 123 18.09 -1.06 36.34
N LYS A 124 18.25 -2.28 35.88
CA LYS A 124 17.44 -2.82 34.78
C LYS A 124 16.01 -3.07 35.26
N VAL A 125 15.04 -2.64 34.45
CA VAL A 125 13.61 -2.77 34.77
C VAL A 125 12.83 -3.33 33.58
N ASP A 126 11.74 -4.01 33.90
CA ASP A 126 10.78 -4.46 32.88
C ASP A 126 10.09 -3.27 32.22
N TYR A 127 9.91 -3.36 30.91
CA TYR A 127 9.29 -2.27 30.15
C TYR A 127 8.30 -2.80 29.11
N THR A 128 7.08 -2.27 29.12
CA THR A 128 6.07 -2.61 28.11
C THR A 128 6.04 -1.61 26.99
N LEU A 129 6.39 -2.06 25.79
CA LEU A 129 6.27 -1.28 24.56
C LEU A 129 4.85 -1.42 23.96
N ARG A 130 4.30 -0.29 23.51
CA ARG A 130 3.01 -0.23 22.83
C ARG A 130 3.20 0.55 21.54
N LEU A 131 3.04 -0.12 20.40
CA LEU A 131 3.37 0.41 19.10
C LEU A 131 2.15 0.40 18.19
N THR A 132 2.02 1.44 17.36
CA THR A 132 1.07 1.45 16.24
C THR A 132 1.86 1.52 14.95
N LEU A 133 1.65 0.52 14.08
CA LEU A 133 2.37 0.34 12.83
C LEU A 133 1.45 0.63 11.65
N ARG A 134 1.97 1.30 10.63
CA ARG A 134 1.34 1.42 9.32
C ARG A 134 2.02 0.44 8.38
N LEU A 135 1.23 -0.44 7.76
CA LEU A 135 1.73 -1.46 6.84
C LEU A 135 1.71 -0.97 5.39
N PRO A 136 2.74 -1.27 4.60
CA PRO A 136 2.91 -0.76 3.24
C PRO A 136 2.15 -1.61 2.21
N VAL A 137 0.81 -1.64 2.31
CA VAL A 137 -0.05 -2.50 1.47
C VAL A 137 0.22 -2.32 -0.01
N GLU A 138 0.25 -1.07 -0.50
CA GLU A 138 0.51 -0.78 -1.92
C GLU A 138 1.87 -1.30 -2.40
N LYS A 139 2.90 -1.21 -1.55
CA LYS A 139 4.24 -1.70 -1.88
C LYS A 139 4.27 -3.22 -1.95
N ILE A 140 3.54 -3.89 -1.05
CA ILE A 140 3.39 -5.35 -1.04
C ILE A 140 2.71 -5.80 -2.34
N VAL A 141 1.58 -5.17 -2.69
CA VAL A 141 0.86 -5.46 -3.95
C VAL A 141 1.77 -5.34 -5.16
N ARG A 142 2.52 -4.24 -5.28
CA ARG A 142 3.47 -4.05 -6.40
C ARG A 142 4.54 -5.12 -6.47
N LYS A 143 5.00 -5.62 -5.32
CA LYS A 143 6.01 -6.70 -5.26
C LYS A 143 5.42 -8.08 -5.54
N GLN A 144 4.14 -8.28 -5.23
CA GLN A 144 3.43 -9.53 -5.56
C GLN A 144 3.08 -9.62 -7.05
N ASP A 145 2.95 -8.48 -7.72
CA ASP A 145 2.73 -8.38 -9.16
C ASP A 145 3.90 -7.62 -9.82
N PRO A 146 5.08 -8.27 -9.92
CA PRO A 146 6.29 -7.61 -10.43
C PRO A 146 6.26 -7.30 -11.92
N ASP A 147 5.37 -7.95 -12.67
CA ASP A 147 5.24 -7.82 -14.12
C ASP A 147 3.87 -7.21 -14.49
N PRO A 148 3.62 -5.93 -14.20
CA PRO A 148 2.35 -5.26 -14.51
C PRO A 148 2.16 -5.11 -16.03
N LEU A 149 0.92 -4.81 -16.43
CA LEU A 149 0.64 -4.33 -17.77
C LEU A 149 1.37 -3.00 -18.01
N LEU A 150 2.14 -2.89 -19.11
CA LEU A 150 2.83 -1.66 -19.48
C LEU A 150 2.46 -1.22 -20.89
N PHE A 151 2.51 0.10 -21.13
CA PHE A 151 2.42 0.71 -22.44
C PHE A 151 3.70 1.51 -22.72
N LEU A 152 4.42 1.17 -23.77
CA LEU A 152 5.75 1.73 -24.08
C LEU A 152 6.74 1.63 -22.90
N GLY A 153 6.63 0.58 -22.08
CA GLY A 153 7.47 0.35 -20.91
C GLY A 153 7.06 1.10 -19.64
N GLU A 154 5.97 1.87 -19.69
CA GLU A 154 5.48 2.70 -18.57
C GLU A 154 4.08 2.31 -18.11
N ASN A 155 3.62 2.87 -16.98
CA ASN A 155 2.25 2.70 -16.50
C ASN A 155 1.24 3.26 -17.52
N PRO A 156 0.31 2.44 -18.03
CA PRO A 156 -0.64 2.86 -19.07
C PRO A 156 -1.59 3.97 -18.66
N ASP A 157 -1.89 4.14 -17.38
CA ASP A 157 -2.76 5.23 -16.89
C ASP A 157 -2.21 6.63 -17.20
N LYS A 158 -0.90 6.73 -17.48
CA LYS A 158 -0.25 7.97 -17.89
C LYS A 158 0.15 7.93 -19.34
N SER A 159 0.95 6.93 -19.71
CA SER A 159 1.57 6.86 -21.03
C SER A 159 0.58 6.59 -22.15
N PHE A 160 -0.38 5.66 -21.94
CA PHE A 160 -1.36 5.35 -22.99
C PHE A 160 -2.39 6.47 -23.19
N TYR A 161 -2.85 7.12 -22.10
CA TYR A 161 -3.76 8.26 -22.23
C TYR A 161 -3.12 9.41 -23.01
N ALA A 162 -1.93 9.83 -22.64
CA ALA A 162 -1.20 10.89 -23.36
C ALA A 162 -1.00 10.52 -24.83
N TRP A 163 -0.55 9.30 -25.10
CA TRP A 163 -0.34 8.79 -26.44
C TRP A 163 -1.64 8.72 -27.25
N ALA A 164 -2.75 8.35 -26.63
CA ALA A 164 -4.05 8.22 -27.29
C ALA A 164 -4.62 9.59 -27.67
N TYR A 165 -4.56 10.56 -26.76
CA TYR A 165 -5.01 11.92 -27.02
C TYR A 165 -4.22 12.60 -28.14
N ASP A 166 -2.90 12.42 -28.20
CA ASP A 166 -2.04 12.95 -29.26
C ASP A 166 -2.40 12.40 -30.65
N ARG A 167 -3.08 11.26 -30.72
CA ARG A 167 -3.45 10.58 -31.98
C ARG A 167 -4.91 10.65 -32.34
N LEU A 168 -5.70 11.34 -31.55
CA LEU A 168 -7.09 11.62 -31.88
C LEU A 168 -7.17 12.52 -33.10
N ARG A 169 -8.03 12.11 -34.02
CA ARG A 169 -8.44 12.94 -35.16
C ARG A 169 -9.81 13.51 -34.84
N TYR A 170 -9.80 14.66 -34.18
CA TYR A 170 -11.01 15.42 -33.88
C TYR A 170 -11.01 16.66 -34.75
N ASP A 171 -11.58 16.51 -35.95
CA ASP A 171 -11.58 17.50 -36.99
C ASP A 171 -13.01 17.98 -37.32
N GLU A 172 -13.20 18.75 -38.41
CA GLU A 172 -14.46 19.28 -38.88
C GLU A 172 -15.62 18.26 -38.95
N ARG A 173 -15.30 16.97 -39.14
CA ARG A 173 -16.31 15.88 -39.18
C ARG A 173 -17.01 15.65 -37.86
N PHE A 174 -16.42 16.09 -36.77
CA PHE A 174 -16.93 15.98 -35.41
C PHE A 174 -17.45 17.32 -34.86
N LYS A 175 -17.53 18.36 -35.69
CA LYS A 175 -18.03 19.66 -35.28
C LYS A 175 -19.38 19.52 -34.59
N ASN A 176 -19.49 20.06 -33.39
CA ASN A 176 -20.68 20.01 -32.52
C ASN A 176 -21.02 18.64 -31.94
N VAL A 177 -20.15 17.64 -32.03
CA VAL A 177 -20.35 16.33 -31.44
C VAL A 177 -19.33 16.13 -30.30
N GLY A 178 -19.78 16.13 -29.08
CA GLY A 178 -18.93 15.95 -27.93
C GLY A 178 -19.49 14.94 -26.94
N GLY A 179 -18.69 14.66 -25.94
CA GLY A 179 -19.05 13.77 -24.84
C GLY A 179 -18.01 12.69 -24.58
N VAL A 180 -18.34 11.79 -23.68
CA VAL A 180 -17.41 10.77 -23.21
C VAL A 180 -17.67 9.43 -23.89
N VAL A 181 -16.62 8.86 -24.47
CA VAL A 181 -16.61 7.49 -25.00
C VAL A 181 -15.84 6.60 -24.04
N HIS A 182 -16.44 5.48 -23.65
CA HIS A 182 -15.77 4.43 -22.86
C HIS A 182 -15.68 3.16 -23.69
N VAL A 183 -14.46 2.70 -23.92
CA VAL A 183 -14.18 1.46 -24.64
C VAL A 183 -13.35 0.54 -23.78
N ARG A 184 -13.86 -0.64 -23.48
CA ARG A 184 -13.09 -1.72 -22.88
C ARG A 184 -12.40 -2.50 -23.98
N PHE A 185 -11.14 -2.83 -23.77
CA PHE A 185 -10.39 -3.70 -24.66
C PHE A 185 -9.46 -4.61 -23.84
N TYR A 186 -8.91 -5.60 -24.47
CA TYR A 186 -8.03 -6.57 -23.84
C TYR A 186 -6.66 -6.53 -24.51
N VAL A 187 -5.63 -6.55 -23.70
CA VAL A 187 -4.27 -6.86 -24.11
C VAL A 187 -4.10 -8.37 -23.94
N GLU A 188 -3.94 -9.06 -25.04
CA GLU A 188 -3.79 -10.51 -25.08
C GLU A 188 -2.38 -10.93 -24.63
N PRO A 189 -2.16 -12.20 -24.24
CA PRO A 189 -0.85 -12.70 -23.84
C PRO A 189 0.27 -12.49 -24.86
N ASP A 190 -0.07 -12.39 -26.14
CA ASP A 190 0.85 -12.13 -27.26
C ASP A 190 1.00 -10.63 -27.59
N GLY A 191 0.43 -9.75 -26.76
CA GLY A 191 0.46 -8.29 -26.97
C GLY A 191 -0.52 -7.76 -28.02
N LYS A 192 -1.36 -8.62 -28.61
CA LYS A 192 -2.43 -8.17 -29.49
C LYS A 192 -3.54 -7.46 -28.71
N ILE A 193 -4.33 -6.66 -29.44
CA ILE A 193 -5.48 -5.94 -28.89
C ILE A 193 -6.77 -6.54 -29.41
N THR A 194 -7.64 -6.92 -28.49
CA THR A 194 -9.01 -7.33 -28.75
C THR A 194 -9.97 -6.28 -28.20
N ILE A 195 -10.81 -5.70 -29.07
CA ILE A 195 -11.85 -4.75 -28.63
C ILE A 195 -12.93 -5.53 -27.89
N GLY A 196 -13.28 -5.05 -26.72
CA GLY A 196 -14.41 -5.54 -25.92
C GLY A 196 -15.65 -4.69 -26.14
N ASP A 197 -16.34 -4.36 -25.04
CA ASP A 197 -17.59 -3.62 -25.07
C ASP A 197 -17.35 -2.09 -25.04
N VAL A 198 -18.33 -1.37 -25.62
CA VAL A 198 -18.43 0.08 -25.52
C VAL A 198 -19.54 0.39 -24.53
N SER A 199 -19.16 0.74 -23.29
CA SER A 199 -20.12 0.97 -22.20
C SER A 199 -20.77 2.36 -22.26
N LYS A 200 -20.15 3.32 -22.97
CA LYS A 200 -20.69 4.66 -23.17
C LYS A 200 -20.22 5.22 -24.52
N SER A 201 -21.15 5.77 -25.28
CA SER A 201 -20.86 6.51 -26.50
C SER A 201 -21.98 7.49 -26.82
N PRO A 202 -21.68 8.77 -27.01
CA PRO A 202 -22.65 9.77 -27.46
C PRO A 202 -22.86 9.74 -28.98
N ASP A 203 -21.89 9.23 -29.75
CA ASP A 203 -21.92 9.20 -31.21
C ASP A 203 -21.05 8.07 -31.77
N GLU A 204 -21.57 7.37 -32.79
CA GLU A 204 -20.87 6.23 -33.40
C GLU A 204 -19.53 6.61 -34.04
N ARG A 205 -19.43 7.82 -34.57
CA ARG A 205 -18.20 8.33 -35.20
C ARG A 205 -17.09 8.50 -34.17
N LEU A 206 -17.43 9.02 -32.96
CA LEU A 206 -16.48 9.12 -31.85
C LEU A 206 -16.05 7.74 -31.36
N THR A 207 -16.97 6.77 -31.33
CA THR A 207 -16.64 5.38 -31.01
C THR A 207 -15.66 4.77 -32.01
N LYS A 208 -15.92 4.94 -33.31
CA LYS A 208 -15.02 4.47 -34.37
C LYS A 208 -13.63 5.07 -34.26
N GLU A 209 -13.54 6.35 -33.92
CA GLU A 209 -12.27 7.03 -33.72
C GLU A 209 -11.51 6.51 -32.49
N ALA A 210 -12.19 6.35 -31.35
CA ALA A 210 -11.61 5.76 -30.15
C ALA A 210 -11.08 4.33 -30.41
N ILE A 211 -11.86 3.49 -31.09
CA ILE A 211 -11.46 2.14 -31.48
C ILE A 211 -10.26 2.17 -32.45
N ARG A 212 -10.24 3.11 -33.39
CA ARG A 212 -9.10 3.28 -34.30
C ARG A 212 -7.82 3.57 -33.53
N VAL A 213 -7.87 4.50 -32.57
CA VAL A 213 -6.72 4.82 -31.72
C VAL A 213 -6.27 3.60 -30.92
N ILE A 214 -7.21 2.88 -30.29
CA ILE A 214 -6.87 1.66 -29.53
C ILE A 214 -6.19 0.64 -30.42
N ARG A 215 -6.71 0.38 -31.63
CA ARG A 215 -6.12 -0.59 -32.58
C ARG A 215 -4.70 -0.19 -33.02
N ASN A 216 -4.45 1.11 -33.17
CA ASN A 216 -3.13 1.64 -33.53
C ASN A 216 -2.09 1.50 -32.41
N SER A 217 -2.52 1.15 -31.19
CA SER A 217 -1.62 0.87 -30.07
C SER A 217 -1.02 -0.56 -30.11
N LYS A 218 -1.44 -1.39 -31.08
CA LYS A 218 -0.90 -2.73 -31.26
C LYS A 218 0.64 -2.73 -31.29
N GLY A 219 1.26 -3.68 -30.60
CA GLY A 219 2.71 -3.84 -30.52
C GLY A 219 3.42 -2.85 -29.58
N LYS A 220 2.68 -2.01 -28.84
CA LYS A 220 3.22 -1.07 -27.86
C LYS A 220 2.97 -1.49 -26.42
N TRP A 221 2.25 -2.58 -26.23
CA TRP A 221 1.88 -3.14 -24.94
C TRP A 221 2.81 -4.27 -24.54
N THR A 222 3.24 -4.25 -23.29
CA THR A 222 3.85 -5.40 -22.61
C THR A 222 2.77 -6.05 -21.76
N PRO A 223 2.34 -7.28 -22.09
CA PRO A 223 1.31 -7.98 -21.31
C PRO A 223 1.72 -8.17 -19.86
N ARG A 224 0.73 -8.05 -18.97
CA ARG A 224 0.91 -8.44 -17.57
C ARG A 224 1.30 -9.91 -17.50
N LYS A 225 2.22 -10.25 -16.59
CA LYS A 225 2.56 -11.64 -16.31
C LYS A 225 2.25 -11.98 -14.86
N VAL A 226 1.73 -13.19 -14.66
CA VAL A 226 1.56 -13.77 -13.33
C VAL A 226 2.48 -14.98 -13.24
N ARG A 227 3.44 -14.94 -12.34
CA ARG A 227 4.48 -15.98 -12.21
C ARG A 227 5.21 -16.25 -13.53
N GLY A 228 5.52 -15.18 -14.27
CA GLY A 228 6.20 -15.27 -15.56
C GLY A 228 5.32 -15.66 -16.76
N VAL A 229 4.05 -16.02 -16.53
CA VAL A 229 3.12 -16.41 -17.60
C VAL A 229 2.29 -15.20 -18.02
N PRO A 230 2.34 -14.79 -19.33
CA PRO A 230 1.55 -13.68 -19.84
C PRO A 230 0.05 -13.94 -19.67
N GLN A 231 -0.68 -12.92 -19.24
CA GLN A 231 -2.12 -12.99 -18.98
C GLN A 231 -2.89 -12.00 -19.84
N ARG A 232 -4.06 -12.43 -20.31
CA ARG A 232 -5.04 -11.53 -20.90
C ARG A 232 -5.48 -10.50 -19.86
N THR A 233 -5.33 -9.21 -20.17
CA THR A 233 -5.61 -8.13 -19.22
C THR A 233 -6.59 -7.15 -19.82
N ALA A 234 -7.70 -6.89 -19.11
CA ALA A 234 -8.65 -5.85 -19.49
C ALA A 234 -8.09 -4.48 -19.19
N TYR A 235 -8.33 -3.54 -20.10
CA TYR A 235 -8.06 -2.12 -19.91
C TYR A 235 -9.23 -1.30 -20.43
N GLU A 236 -9.48 -0.13 -19.84
CA GLU A 236 -10.58 0.75 -20.23
C GLU A 236 -10.03 2.13 -20.62
N LEU A 237 -10.35 2.55 -21.84
CA LEU A 237 -10.07 3.90 -22.32
C LEU A 237 -11.31 4.77 -22.18
N ARG A 238 -11.17 5.88 -21.42
CA ARG A 238 -12.18 6.94 -21.31
C ARG A 238 -11.66 8.15 -22.05
N MET A 239 -12.30 8.49 -23.16
CA MET A 239 -11.97 9.66 -23.97
C MET A 239 -13.05 10.70 -23.84
N ASN A 240 -12.67 11.92 -23.48
CA ASN A 240 -13.57 13.06 -23.46
C ASN A 240 -13.33 13.91 -24.73
N PHE A 241 -14.34 13.99 -25.57
CA PHE A 241 -14.35 14.80 -26.76
C PHE A 241 -15.06 16.11 -26.44
N ILE A 242 -14.34 17.22 -26.53
CA ILE A 242 -14.85 18.55 -26.22
C ILE A 242 -15.05 19.27 -27.55
N PRO A 243 -16.30 19.65 -27.94
CA PRO A 243 -16.53 20.43 -29.14
C PRO A 243 -15.81 21.79 -29.06
N GLU A 244 -15.21 22.22 -30.15
CA GLU A 244 -14.71 23.60 -30.23
C GLU A 244 -15.90 24.57 -30.12
N SER A 245 -15.92 25.34 -29.03
CA SER A 245 -16.84 26.46 -28.88
C SER A 245 -16.36 27.59 -29.78
N HIS A 246 -17.19 27.96 -30.73
CA HIS A 246 -17.02 29.20 -31.53
C HIS A 246 -17.46 30.41 -30.71
#